data_22a2539b81f9a929873cd15503571324
#
_entry.id   22a2539b81f9a929873cd15503571324
#
_cell.length_a   1.000
_cell.length_b   1.000
_cell.length_c   1.000
_cell.angle_alpha   90.00
_cell.angle_beta   90.00
_cell.angle_gamma   90.00
#
_symmetry.space_group_name_H-M   'P 1'
#
loop_
_entity.id
_entity.type
_entity.pdbx_description
1 polymer ?
#
loop_
_entity_poly.entity_id
_entity_poly.type
_entity_poly.pdbx_seq_one_letter_code
_entity_poly.pdbx_strand_id
1 'polypeptide(L)'
;MPDLDPIEALARRFPDRARSIRRLQEADATFRAICEDYALALRALAYWEAADQSSRRKAEEYRRLVKELEDEAAAALQAYESA
;
A
#
# COMPACT_ATOMS: atom_id res chain seq x y z
N MET A 1 -6.18 3.54 17.73
CA MET A 1 -5.37 2.56 16.98
C MET A 1 -4.12 3.21 16.48
N PRO A 2 -2.97 2.64 16.78
CA PRO A 2 -1.75 3.15 16.17
C PRO A 2 -1.82 2.97 14.66
N ASP A 3 -1.29 3.92 13.93
CA ASP A 3 -1.21 3.83 12.48
C ASP A 3 -0.25 2.71 12.10
N LEU A 4 -0.58 2.01 11.03
CA LEU A 4 0.33 1.02 10.49
C LEU A 4 1.55 1.71 9.91
N ASP A 5 2.72 1.18 10.23
CA ASP A 5 3.93 1.57 9.54
C ASP A 5 3.74 1.27 8.04
N PRO A 6 4.11 2.22 7.14
CA PRO A 6 3.93 1.99 5.71
C PRO A 6 4.54 0.70 5.20
N ILE A 7 5.73 0.36 5.69
CA ILE A 7 6.41 -0.87 5.28
C ILE A 7 5.62 -2.09 5.75
N GLU A 8 5.13 -2.05 6.98
CA GLU A 8 4.38 -3.15 7.55
C GLU A 8 3.03 -3.35 6.85
N ALA A 9 2.38 -2.25 6.45
CA ALA A 9 1.13 -2.34 5.70
C ALA A 9 1.32 -3.13 4.42
N LEU A 10 2.39 -2.83 3.68
CA LEU A 10 2.66 -3.55 2.44
C LEU A 10 3.12 -4.99 2.71
N ALA A 11 3.89 -5.22 3.78
CA ALA A 11 4.35 -6.56 4.14
C ALA A 11 3.18 -7.47 4.52
N ARG A 12 2.11 -6.92 5.09
CA ARG A 12 0.90 -7.70 5.38
C ARG A 12 0.19 -8.14 4.10
N ARG A 13 0.26 -7.31 3.08
CA ARG A 13 -0.36 -7.64 1.77
C ARG A 13 0.47 -8.67 1.02
N PHE A 14 1.79 -8.62 1.15
CA PHE A 14 2.73 -9.51 0.48
C PHE A 14 3.67 -10.15 1.51
N PRO A 15 3.14 -11.04 2.37
CA PRO A 15 3.94 -11.55 3.50
C PRO A 15 5.16 -12.35 3.07
N ASP A 16 5.09 -13.02 1.92
CA ASP A 16 6.23 -13.81 1.42
C ASP A 16 7.35 -12.93 0.91
N ARG A 17 7.11 -11.63 0.78
CA ARG A 17 8.07 -10.69 0.21
C ARG A 17 8.48 -9.60 1.19
N ALA A 18 8.25 -9.83 2.48
CA ALA A 18 8.52 -8.84 3.52
C ALA A 18 9.99 -8.41 3.52
N ARG A 19 10.91 -9.34 3.32
CA ARG A 19 12.33 -9.02 3.29
C ARG A 19 12.68 -8.12 2.12
N SER A 20 12.17 -8.44 0.93
CA SER A 20 12.39 -7.62 -0.26
C SER A 20 11.82 -6.23 -0.07
N ILE A 21 10.63 -6.13 0.53
CA ILE A 21 9.99 -4.85 0.80
C ILE A 21 10.89 -3.99 1.69
N ARG A 22 11.40 -4.55 2.77
CA ARG A 22 12.25 -3.81 3.69
C ARG A 22 13.54 -3.33 3.03
N ARG A 23 14.15 -4.19 2.22
CA ARG A 23 15.40 -3.83 1.55
C ARG A 23 15.18 -2.80 0.46
N LEU A 24 14.15 -2.99 -0.34
CA LEU A 24 13.88 -2.08 -1.45
C LEU A 24 13.52 -0.69 -0.97
N GLN A 25 12.74 -0.58 0.11
CA GLN A 25 12.37 0.73 0.63
C GLN A 25 13.59 1.51 1.15
N GLU A 26 14.61 0.82 1.61
CA GLU A 26 15.86 1.48 2.03
C GLU A 26 16.65 1.98 0.83
N ALA A 27 16.62 1.23 -0.26
CA ALA A 27 17.45 1.50 -1.45
C ALA A 27 16.79 2.42 -2.46
N ASP A 28 15.47 2.55 -2.44
CA ASP A 28 14.73 3.22 -3.51
C ASP A 28 13.67 4.15 -2.93
N ALA A 29 13.91 5.46 -3.08
CA ALA A 29 12.99 6.48 -2.56
C ALA A 29 11.62 6.43 -3.24
N THR A 30 11.57 6.06 -4.51
CA THR A 30 10.30 5.93 -5.23
C THR A 30 9.46 4.81 -4.63
N PHE A 31 10.09 3.68 -4.32
CA PHE A 31 9.38 2.57 -3.68
C PHE A 31 8.91 2.96 -2.29
N ARG A 32 9.74 3.70 -1.54
CA ARG A 32 9.34 4.17 -0.21
C ARG A 32 8.08 5.04 -0.30
N ALA A 33 8.01 5.90 -1.31
CA ALA A 33 6.83 6.73 -1.53
C ALA A 33 5.59 5.88 -1.83
N ILE A 34 5.75 4.80 -2.60
CA ILE A 34 4.64 3.87 -2.86
C ILE A 34 4.13 3.26 -1.55
N CYS A 35 5.04 2.86 -0.66
CA CYS A 35 4.66 2.30 0.63
C CYS A 35 3.87 3.32 1.46
N GLU A 36 4.35 4.56 1.50
CA GLU A 36 3.69 5.62 2.26
C GLU A 36 2.30 5.92 1.70
N ASP A 37 2.19 6.01 0.38
CA ASP A 37 0.92 6.27 -0.28
C ASP A 37 -0.06 5.11 -0.04
N TYR A 38 0.44 3.88 -0.05
CA TYR A 38 -0.38 2.71 0.21
C TYR A 38 -0.98 2.75 1.62
N ALA A 39 -0.18 3.06 2.61
CA ALA A 39 -0.67 3.15 3.99
C ALA A 39 -1.72 4.25 4.13
N LEU A 40 -1.49 5.40 3.51
CA LEU A 40 -2.46 6.50 3.53
C LEU A 40 -3.76 6.11 2.83
N ALA A 41 -3.67 5.41 1.69
CA ALA A 41 -4.84 4.98 0.95
C ALA A 41 -5.66 3.97 1.75
N LEU A 42 -5.01 3.06 2.46
CA LEU A 42 -5.70 2.10 3.33
C LEU A 42 -6.45 2.80 4.46
N ARG A 43 -5.83 3.80 5.07
CA ARG A 43 -6.48 4.57 6.14
C ARG A 43 -7.69 5.32 5.62
N ALA A 44 -7.55 5.95 4.45
CA ALA A 44 -8.66 6.66 3.83
C ALA A 44 -9.79 5.70 3.46
N LEU A 45 -9.45 4.54 2.92
CA LEU A 45 -10.45 3.54 2.58
C LEU A 45 -11.22 3.10 3.81
N ALA A 46 -10.53 2.81 4.91
CA ALA A 46 -11.17 2.41 6.16
C ALA A 46 -12.12 3.48 6.67
N TYR A 47 -11.70 4.75 6.58
CA TYR A 47 -12.54 5.88 6.98
C TYR A 47 -13.84 5.92 6.16
N TRP A 48 -13.73 5.82 4.84
CA TRP A 48 -14.90 5.94 3.96
C TRP A 48 -15.80 4.71 4.02
N GLU A 49 -15.24 3.53 4.27
CA GLU A 49 -16.04 2.32 4.45
C GLU A 49 -16.85 2.36 5.73
N ALA A 50 -16.35 3.03 6.76
CA ALA A 50 -17.06 3.16 8.03
C ALA A 50 -18.10 4.28 8.00
N ALA A 51 -18.04 5.16 7.01
CA ALA A 51 -18.98 6.28 6.86
C ALA A 51 -20.31 5.77 6.30
N ASP A 52 -21.28 6.67 6.21
CA ASP A 52 -22.61 6.28 5.75
C ASP A 52 -22.63 5.96 4.24
N GLN A 53 -23.82 5.58 3.75
CA GLN A 53 -23.95 5.14 2.37
C GLN A 53 -23.65 6.22 1.34
N SER A 54 -23.77 7.49 1.71
CA SER A 54 -23.46 8.58 0.79
C SER A 54 -21.99 8.62 0.41
N SER A 55 -21.15 7.91 1.17
CA SER A 55 -19.70 7.86 0.96
C SER A 55 -19.25 6.65 0.15
N ARG A 56 -20.19 5.87 -0.42
CA ARG A 56 -19.85 4.67 -1.17
C ARG A 56 -18.92 4.98 -2.34
N ARG A 57 -19.15 6.07 -3.06
CA ARG A 57 -18.31 6.45 -4.19
C ARG A 57 -16.88 6.70 -3.76
N LYS A 58 -16.70 7.38 -2.62
CA LYS A 58 -15.35 7.63 -2.08
C LYS A 58 -14.65 6.32 -1.72
N ALA A 59 -15.37 5.41 -1.08
CA ALA A 59 -14.78 4.11 -0.74
C ALA A 59 -14.35 3.36 -2.00
N GLU A 60 -15.15 3.40 -3.06
CA GLU A 60 -14.79 2.75 -4.32
C GLU A 60 -13.56 3.37 -4.96
N GLU A 61 -13.45 4.70 -4.92
CA GLU A 61 -12.28 5.39 -5.45
C GLU A 61 -11.00 4.97 -4.71
N TYR A 62 -11.07 4.91 -3.38
CA TYR A 62 -9.90 4.51 -2.60
C TYR A 62 -9.60 3.01 -2.75
N ARG A 63 -10.62 2.18 -2.94
CA ARG A 63 -10.42 0.76 -3.20
C ARG A 63 -9.63 0.56 -4.50
N ARG A 64 -9.96 1.36 -5.51
CA ARG A 64 -9.24 1.33 -6.78
C ARG A 64 -7.81 1.82 -6.62
N LEU A 65 -7.61 2.91 -5.87
CA LEU A 65 -6.27 3.43 -5.63
C LEU A 65 -5.41 2.40 -4.88
N VAL A 66 -5.96 1.75 -3.87
CA VAL A 66 -5.26 0.70 -3.13
C VAL A 66 -4.79 -0.40 -4.09
N LYS A 67 -5.66 -0.82 -5.00
CA LYS A 67 -5.32 -1.86 -5.99
C LYS A 67 -4.21 -1.39 -6.91
N GLU A 68 -4.28 -0.17 -7.38
CA GLU A 68 -3.24 0.39 -8.25
C GLU A 68 -1.89 0.44 -7.56
N LEU A 69 -1.88 0.84 -6.29
CA LEU A 69 -0.64 0.89 -5.52
C LEU A 69 -0.09 -0.51 -5.25
N GLU A 70 -0.97 -1.49 -5.01
CA GLU A 70 -0.53 -2.88 -4.88
C GLU A 70 0.12 -3.38 -6.17
N ASP A 71 -0.46 -3.04 -7.31
CA ASP A 71 0.08 -3.44 -8.60
C ASP A 71 1.43 -2.78 -8.86
N GLU A 72 1.57 -1.50 -8.53
CA GLU A 72 2.85 -0.79 -8.66
C GLU A 72 3.91 -1.40 -7.74
N ALA A 73 3.55 -1.70 -6.50
CA ALA A 73 4.47 -2.31 -5.56
C ALA A 73 4.90 -3.69 -6.03
N ALA A 74 3.97 -4.49 -6.54
CA ALA A 74 4.27 -5.83 -7.04
C ALA A 74 5.25 -5.77 -8.21
N ALA A 75 5.05 -4.82 -9.13
CA ALA A 75 5.94 -4.65 -10.27
C ALA A 75 7.34 -4.24 -9.83
N ALA A 76 7.43 -3.32 -8.87
CA ALA A 76 8.72 -2.87 -8.36
C ALA A 76 9.46 -4.01 -7.65
N LEU A 77 8.75 -4.81 -6.88
CA LEU A 77 9.34 -5.95 -6.17
C LEU A 77 9.83 -7.00 -7.15
N GLN A 78 9.06 -7.27 -8.19
CA GLN A 78 9.47 -8.24 -9.20
C GLN A 78 10.73 -7.78 -9.92
N ALA A 79 10.81 -6.51 -10.28
CA ALA A 79 12.00 -5.96 -10.93
C ALA A 79 13.21 -6.07 -10.00
N TYR A 80 13.04 -5.76 -8.73
CA TYR A 80 14.11 -5.85 -7.73
C TYR A 80 14.60 -7.29 -7.56
N GLU A 81 13.66 -8.23 -7.47
CA GLU A 81 13.99 -9.65 -7.23
C GLU A 81 14.60 -10.31 -8.46
N SER A 82 14.33 -9.77 -9.64
CA SER A 82 14.86 -10.30 -10.91
C SER A 82 16.22 -9.73 -11.29
N ALA A 83 16.64 -8.70 -10.60
CA ALA A 83 17.92 -8.02 -10.90
C ALA A 83 19.14 -8.82 -10.46
#